data_27e73a768c3e8013e36c9d0446a35f6a
#
_entry.id   27e73a768c3e8013e36c9d0446a35f6a
#
_cell.length_a   1.000
_cell.length_b   1.000
_cell.length_c   1.000
_cell.angle_alpha   90.00
_cell.angle_beta   90.00
_cell.angle_gamma   90.00
#
_symmetry.space_group_name_H-M   'P 1'
#
loop_
_entity.id
_entity.type
_entity.pdbx_description
1 polymer ?
#
loop_
_entity_poly.entity_id
_entity_poly.type
_entity_poly.pdbx_seq_one_letter_code
_entity_poly.pdbx_strand_id
1 'polypeptide(L)'
;MIFIVILAGFVAVLGKIIYVQTVERDEWLKVAEKQVPTNRPIQATRGNILDCNGQLLASSMPQYYIYMDTRVPALREKEGALFARHIDTLALDLATIVGDHSQAEYKARICQAYRNHEKRYRVCDHRINYLQRQALEQNKLIKKGKYKSGIFFEDQHRRIKPYGVLASRTIGSIYGDGGGGNSGLEKRFDKELRGEDGMSSIQRIGGRNESVTVEEAKDGLDVVTTIDANLQDIVENALLAKTKERHAKWGCAILMETKTGYIRAIANLDRSKDDEEAYYEAQNHAVQRVEPGSTFKTIALVAALDDGKIDIDDTVTITSKPWKYFTVQHTDAHKMDTVLTVRSALAVSSNIALAKLITRSYEGSAKKFVRRIEKMGLMDSVYCEIPGADKVRIDIPKDTVTLSKMSYGYSVELSPMQILMFYNAIANNGRMVRPMLVTSIQQNGEDTKRFKTETVKSSICSTSTLQDIRGALHDVVWDNHLGTAAARLWSRKAQSNLVSIAGKTGTAQLYIPGHGYSSRRHRMTFVGYFPEENPQYTCICMIEDPQYPYDAGQDCGSTVRVIAEKTMAYTGCYIYENGTKRLIKRD
;
A
#
# COMPACT_ATOMS: atom_id res chain seq x y z
N MET A 1 90.54 1.96 9.07
CA MET A 1 89.95 0.77 8.42
C MET A 1 88.48 0.58 8.75
N ILE A 2 88.03 0.55 10.02
CA ILE A 2 86.62 0.34 10.45
C ILE A 2 85.67 1.40 9.87
N PHE A 3 86.07 2.68 9.86
CA PHE A 3 85.23 3.77 9.33
C PHE A 3 84.92 3.63 7.83
N ILE A 4 85.93 3.16 7.04
CA ILE A 4 85.75 2.94 5.59
C ILE A 4 84.76 1.79 5.33
N VAL A 5 84.80 0.73 6.14
CA VAL A 5 83.88 -0.41 6.02
C VAL A 5 82.45 0.01 6.37
N ILE A 6 82.27 0.82 7.40
CA ILE A 6 80.97 1.36 7.79
C ILE A 6 80.41 2.30 6.71
N LEU A 7 81.22 3.17 6.16
CA LEU A 7 80.84 4.10 5.09
C LEU A 7 80.51 3.35 3.80
N ALA A 8 81.25 2.31 3.43
CA ALA A 8 80.93 1.46 2.28
C ALA A 8 79.59 0.71 2.48
N GLY A 9 79.33 0.21 3.70
CA GLY A 9 78.06 -0.40 4.05
C GLY A 9 76.89 0.59 3.93
N PHE A 10 77.09 1.82 4.39
CA PHE A 10 76.04 2.86 4.29
C PHE A 10 75.72 3.24 2.82
N VAL A 11 76.76 3.38 1.99
CA VAL A 11 76.63 3.65 0.55
C VAL A 11 75.91 2.49 -0.16
N ALA A 12 76.24 1.24 0.20
CA ALA A 12 75.53 0.07 -0.36
C ALA A 12 74.06 0.01 0.00
N VAL A 13 73.66 0.35 1.26
CA VAL A 13 72.25 0.43 1.69
C VAL A 13 71.52 1.56 0.97
N LEU A 14 72.17 2.76 0.86
CA LEU A 14 71.56 3.86 0.09
C LEU A 14 71.39 3.49 -1.38
N GLY A 15 72.36 2.85 -2.00
CA GLY A 15 72.25 2.35 -3.37
C GLY A 15 71.13 1.34 -3.56
N LYS A 16 70.93 0.43 -2.59
CA LYS A 16 69.83 -0.52 -2.64
C LYS A 16 68.44 0.18 -2.44
N ILE A 17 68.37 1.17 -1.57
CA ILE A 17 67.17 1.96 -1.39
C ILE A 17 66.78 2.67 -2.70
N ILE A 18 67.71 3.33 -3.34
CA ILE A 18 67.52 4.01 -4.61
C ILE A 18 67.14 3.00 -5.70
N TYR A 19 67.80 1.85 -5.76
CA TYR A 19 67.49 0.79 -6.71
C TYR A 19 66.02 0.26 -6.54
N VAL A 20 65.63 -0.03 -5.31
CA VAL A 20 64.22 -0.46 -5.01
C VAL A 20 63.23 0.62 -5.37
N GLN A 21 63.52 1.89 -5.10
CA GLN A 21 62.61 3.00 -5.39
C GLN A 21 62.54 3.38 -6.87
N THR A 22 63.55 3.06 -7.68
CA THR A 22 63.60 3.45 -9.10
C THR A 22 63.40 2.27 -10.05
N VAL A 23 64.07 1.14 -9.82
CA VAL A 23 64.07 -0.01 -10.74
C VAL A 23 62.99 -1.03 -10.36
N GLU A 24 62.89 -1.36 -9.08
CA GLU A 24 61.93 -2.35 -8.59
C GLU A 24 60.57 -1.71 -8.22
N ARG A 25 60.42 -0.39 -8.36
CA ARG A 25 59.20 0.35 -7.97
C ARG A 25 57.96 -0.25 -8.54
N ASP A 26 57.91 -0.51 -9.84
CA ASP A 26 56.70 -0.99 -10.51
C ASP A 26 56.34 -2.43 -10.12
N GLU A 27 57.34 -3.26 -9.79
CA GLU A 27 57.08 -4.59 -9.26
C GLU A 27 56.51 -4.53 -7.85
N TRP A 28 57.09 -3.68 -6.98
CA TRP A 28 56.58 -3.50 -5.63
C TRP A 28 55.24 -2.81 -5.59
N LEU A 29 54.95 -1.87 -6.53
CA LEU A 29 53.59 -1.31 -6.68
C LEU A 29 52.58 -2.37 -7.10
N LYS A 30 52.91 -3.27 -8.04
CA LYS A 30 52.03 -4.41 -8.39
C LYS A 30 51.82 -5.38 -7.24
N VAL A 31 52.84 -5.58 -6.39
CA VAL A 31 52.69 -6.39 -5.17
C VAL A 31 51.84 -5.67 -4.13
N ALA A 32 52.01 -4.34 -3.98
CA ALA A 32 51.20 -3.52 -3.10
C ALA A 32 49.76 -3.45 -3.56
N GLU A 33 49.48 -3.28 -4.87
CA GLU A 33 48.12 -3.33 -5.43
C GLU A 33 47.42 -4.68 -5.18
N LYS A 34 48.18 -5.79 -5.23
CA LYS A 34 47.65 -7.11 -4.84
C LYS A 34 47.41 -7.27 -3.34
N GLN A 35 47.99 -6.40 -2.52
CA GLN A 35 47.83 -6.38 -1.06
C GLN A 35 46.89 -5.26 -0.59
N VAL A 36 46.38 -4.40 -1.50
CA VAL A 36 45.34 -3.40 -1.15
C VAL A 36 44.16 -4.13 -0.53
N PRO A 37 43.72 -3.75 0.66
CA PRO A 37 42.57 -4.35 1.31
C PRO A 37 41.37 -4.26 0.40
N THR A 38 40.78 -5.39 0.05
CA THR A 38 39.54 -5.38 -0.73
C THR A 38 38.41 -4.93 0.18
N ASN A 39 38.02 -3.66 0.04
CA ASN A 39 36.91 -3.13 0.76
C ASN A 39 35.60 -3.82 0.28
N ARG A 40 34.82 -4.29 1.23
CA ARG A 40 33.52 -4.90 0.97
C ARG A 40 32.44 -4.15 1.73
N PRO A 41 31.32 -3.79 1.09
CA PRO A 41 30.22 -3.18 1.80
C PRO A 41 29.63 -4.17 2.81
N ILE A 42 29.30 -3.67 3.99
CA ILE A 42 28.46 -4.35 4.98
C ILE A 42 27.06 -3.77 4.76
N GLN A 43 26.15 -4.59 4.27
CA GLN A 43 24.79 -4.11 3.97
C GLN A 43 24.06 -3.76 5.26
N ALA A 44 23.46 -2.57 5.30
CA ALA A 44 22.54 -2.18 6.35
C ALA A 44 21.25 -3.00 6.26
N THR A 45 20.67 -3.34 7.40
CA THR A 45 19.35 -3.97 7.46
C THR A 45 18.29 -2.93 7.19
N ARG A 46 17.43 -3.18 6.19
CA ARG A 46 16.32 -2.29 5.88
C ARG A 46 15.28 -2.33 7.00
N GLY A 47 14.88 -1.17 7.53
CA GLY A 47 13.91 -0.98 8.60
C GLY A 47 12.54 -1.60 8.29
N ASN A 48 11.74 -1.82 9.29
CA ASN A 48 10.43 -2.45 9.18
C ASN A 48 9.33 -1.46 8.80
N ILE A 49 8.24 -1.96 8.22
CA ILE A 49 6.97 -1.24 8.13
C ILE A 49 6.02 -1.94 9.09
N LEU A 50 5.52 -1.18 10.07
CA LEU A 50 4.68 -1.67 11.15
C LEU A 50 3.24 -1.18 10.98
N ASP A 51 2.28 -1.96 11.45
CA ASP A 51 0.91 -1.51 11.63
C ASP A 51 0.80 -0.56 12.84
N CYS A 52 -0.40 -0.04 13.12
CA CYS A 52 -0.62 0.88 14.24
C CYS A 52 -0.47 0.21 15.63
N ASN A 53 -0.41 -1.12 15.69
CA ASN A 53 -0.26 -1.93 16.90
C ASN A 53 1.16 -2.49 17.05
N GLY A 54 2.09 -2.12 16.16
CA GLY A 54 3.47 -2.61 16.14
C GLY A 54 3.66 -3.97 15.46
N GLN A 55 2.66 -4.48 14.73
CA GLN A 55 2.77 -5.73 13.98
C GLN A 55 3.53 -5.50 12.66
N LEU A 56 4.34 -6.48 12.24
CA LEU A 56 5.18 -6.38 11.05
C LEU A 56 4.34 -6.51 9.77
N LEU A 57 4.20 -5.43 9.01
CA LEU A 57 3.61 -5.44 7.66
C LEU A 57 4.66 -5.77 6.58
N ALA A 58 5.89 -5.28 6.75
CA ALA A 58 7.03 -5.67 5.93
C ALA A 58 8.30 -5.66 6.78
N SER A 59 9.15 -6.68 6.61
CA SER A 59 10.39 -6.84 7.36
C SER A 59 11.49 -7.45 6.50
N SER A 60 12.76 -7.16 6.84
CA SER A 60 13.93 -7.73 6.20
C SER A 60 14.44 -8.89 7.05
N MET A 61 14.32 -10.12 6.51
CA MET A 61 14.81 -11.31 7.21
C MET A 61 16.10 -11.82 6.58
N PRO A 62 17.11 -12.17 7.39
CA PRO A 62 18.33 -12.78 6.89
C PRO A 62 18.02 -14.17 6.30
N GLN A 63 18.51 -14.38 5.10
CA GLN A 63 18.54 -15.68 4.44
C GLN A 63 19.96 -15.95 3.97
N TYR A 64 20.29 -17.22 3.76
CA TYR A 64 21.68 -17.61 3.49
C TYR A 64 21.76 -18.50 2.26
N TYR A 65 22.73 -18.23 1.38
CA TYR A 65 23.21 -19.22 0.43
C TYR A 65 24.32 -20.05 1.04
N ILE A 66 24.31 -21.33 0.75
CA ILE A 66 25.38 -22.24 1.16
C ILE A 66 26.34 -22.42 -0.01
N TYR A 67 27.58 -22.09 0.22
CA TYR A 67 28.67 -22.31 -0.74
C TYR A 67 29.72 -23.24 -0.18
N MET A 68 30.42 -23.97 -1.08
CA MET A 68 31.56 -24.81 -0.74
C MET A 68 32.75 -24.50 -1.64
N ASP A 69 33.89 -24.17 -1.04
CA ASP A 69 35.19 -24.16 -1.73
C ASP A 69 35.80 -25.57 -1.62
N THR A 70 35.73 -26.32 -2.69
CA THR A 70 36.21 -27.72 -2.74
C THR A 70 37.74 -27.82 -2.86
N ARG A 71 38.45 -26.68 -3.00
CA ARG A 71 39.91 -26.62 -3.16
C ARG A 71 40.64 -26.43 -1.83
N VAL A 72 39.91 -26.26 -0.74
CA VAL A 72 40.53 -26.09 0.59
C VAL A 72 41.53 -27.22 0.86
N PRO A 73 42.81 -26.92 1.24
CA PRO A 73 43.86 -27.95 1.43
C PRO A 73 43.43 -29.07 2.36
N ALA A 74 42.77 -28.75 3.49
CA ALA A 74 42.31 -29.74 4.47
C ALA A 74 41.36 -30.78 3.89
N LEU A 75 40.60 -30.49 2.84
CA LEU A 75 39.72 -31.41 2.14
C LEU A 75 40.48 -32.32 1.16
N ARG A 76 41.71 -31.91 0.74
CA ARG A 76 42.52 -32.59 -0.27
C ARG A 76 43.67 -33.40 0.35
N GLU A 77 44.11 -33.06 1.55
CA GLU A 77 45.14 -33.80 2.29
C GLU A 77 44.73 -35.23 2.51
N LYS A 78 45.74 -36.13 2.60
CA LYS A 78 45.55 -37.57 2.83
C LYS A 78 44.51 -38.19 1.87
N GLU A 79 44.67 -37.91 0.58
CA GLU A 79 43.78 -38.41 -0.49
C GLU A 79 42.31 -38.06 -0.32
N GLY A 80 42.03 -36.97 0.38
CA GLY A 80 40.62 -36.53 0.60
C GLY A 80 39.92 -37.26 1.74
N ALA A 81 40.64 -37.89 2.67
CA ALA A 81 40.08 -38.67 3.77
C ALA A 81 39.02 -37.88 4.60
N LEU A 82 39.25 -36.56 4.82
CA LEU A 82 38.29 -35.74 5.56
C LEU A 82 36.96 -35.59 4.80
N PHE A 83 37.03 -35.35 3.49
CA PHE A 83 35.86 -35.24 2.63
C PHE A 83 35.10 -36.57 2.57
N ALA A 84 35.80 -37.65 2.25
CA ALA A 84 35.21 -38.98 2.15
C ALA A 84 34.48 -39.44 3.44
N ARG A 85 35.04 -39.11 4.61
CA ARG A 85 34.47 -39.45 5.92
C ARG A 85 33.16 -38.72 6.21
N HIS A 86 32.97 -37.52 5.72
CA HIS A 86 31.86 -36.65 6.13
C HIS A 86 30.82 -36.36 5.03
N ILE A 87 31.07 -36.74 3.78
CA ILE A 87 30.19 -36.41 2.66
C ILE A 87 28.79 -37.02 2.83
N ASP A 88 28.68 -38.24 3.33
CA ASP A 88 27.40 -38.93 3.53
C ASP A 88 26.54 -38.26 4.60
N THR A 89 27.15 -37.88 5.73
CA THR A 89 26.45 -37.16 6.81
C THR A 89 26.09 -35.73 6.39
N LEU A 90 26.97 -35.05 5.63
CA LEU A 90 26.66 -33.73 5.08
C LEU A 90 25.47 -33.78 4.11
N ALA A 91 25.49 -34.75 3.18
CA ALA A 91 24.41 -34.91 2.20
C ALA A 91 23.06 -35.29 2.88
N LEU A 92 23.12 -36.10 3.96
CA LEU A 92 21.94 -36.44 4.75
C LEU A 92 21.36 -35.23 5.47
N ASP A 93 22.20 -34.43 6.14
CA ASP A 93 21.76 -33.23 6.85
C ASP A 93 21.19 -32.20 5.88
N LEU A 94 21.81 -32.00 4.71
CA LEU A 94 21.28 -31.13 3.66
C LEU A 94 19.91 -31.60 3.15
N ALA A 95 19.77 -32.88 2.86
CA ALA A 95 18.50 -33.44 2.41
C ALA A 95 17.38 -33.32 3.47
N THR A 96 17.74 -33.50 4.76
CA THR A 96 16.78 -33.44 5.87
C THR A 96 16.37 -32.00 6.21
N ILE A 97 17.33 -31.05 6.21
CA ILE A 97 17.13 -29.68 6.70
C ILE A 97 16.68 -28.74 5.58
N VAL A 98 17.26 -28.89 4.38
CA VAL A 98 16.93 -28.02 3.23
C VAL A 98 15.77 -28.62 2.42
N GLY A 99 15.86 -29.91 2.08
CA GLY A 99 14.77 -30.69 1.50
C GLY A 99 14.51 -30.47 0.01
N ASP A 100 15.40 -29.78 -0.70
CA ASP A 100 15.24 -29.51 -2.16
C ASP A 100 15.81 -30.65 -3.03
N HIS A 101 16.69 -31.51 -2.48
CA HIS A 101 17.26 -32.68 -3.14
C HIS A 101 17.33 -33.89 -2.18
N SER A 102 17.37 -35.08 -2.77
CA SER A 102 17.63 -36.31 -2.03
C SER A 102 19.09 -36.40 -1.55
N GLN A 103 19.36 -37.22 -0.52
CA GLN A 103 20.72 -37.46 -0.04
C GLN A 103 21.65 -37.91 -1.17
N ALA A 104 21.18 -38.82 -2.04
CA ALA A 104 21.97 -39.34 -3.15
C ALA A 104 22.34 -38.22 -4.18
N GLU A 105 21.39 -37.36 -4.48
CA GLU A 105 21.60 -36.21 -5.38
C GLU A 105 22.59 -35.19 -4.79
N TYR A 106 22.40 -34.79 -3.51
CA TYR A 106 23.36 -33.93 -2.84
C TYR A 106 24.77 -34.51 -2.85
N LYS A 107 24.92 -35.79 -2.52
CA LYS A 107 26.20 -36.50 -2.54
C LYS A 107 26.81 -36.48 -3.94
N ALA A 108 26.03 -36.82 -4.97
CA ALA A 108 26.50 -36.83 -6.35
C ALA A 108 26.98 -35.45 -6.83
N ARG A 109 26.17 -34.42 -6.59
CA ARG A 109 26.46 -33.00 -6.97
C ARG A 109 27.71 -32.47 -6.26
N ILE A 110 27.83 -32.68 -4.93
CA ILE A 110 29.00 -32.22 -4.17
C ILE A 110 30.25 -32.99 -4.57
N CYS A 111 30.17 -34.30 -4.81
CA CYS A 111 31.29 -35.10 -5.31
C CYS A 111 31.73 -34.66 -6.72
N GLN A 112 30.82 -34.26 -7.57
CA GLN A 112 31.14 -33.70 -8.89
C GLN A 112 31.87 -32.36 -8.76
N ALA A 113 31.35 -31.42 -7.95
CA ALA A 113 32.01 -30.15 -7.66
C ALA A 113 33.40 -30.35 -7.06
N TYR A 114 33.55 -31.34 -6.16
CA TYR A 114 34.86 -31.72 -5.59
C TYR A 114 35.81 -32.21 -6.65
N ARG A 115 35.42 -33.06 -7.59
CA ARG A 115 36.24 -33.52 -8.72
C ARG A 115 36.65 -32.36 -9.63
N ASN A 116 35.73 -31.43 -9.87
CA ASN A 116 35.93 -30.26 -10.74
C ASN A 116 36.77 -29.15 -10.09
N HIS A 117 37.20 -29.29 -8.84
CA HIS A 117 37.95 -28.28 -8.10
C HIS A 117 37.26 -26.90 -8.05
N GLU A 118 35.92 -26.88 -7.83
CA GLU A 118 35.18 -25.65 -7.81
C GLU A 118 35.47 -24.80 -6.56
N LYS A 119 35.76 -23.51 -6.78
CA LYS A 119 36.11 -22.56 -5.71
C LYS A 119 34.88 -22.08 -4.96
N ARG A 120 33.75 -22.00 -5.67
CA ARG A 120 32.50 -21.43 -5.14
C ARG A 120 31.31 -22.23 -5.67
N TYR A 121 31.25 -23.47 -5.24
CA TYR A 121 30.13 -24.34 -5.58
C TYR A 121 28.91 -23.96 -4.73
N ARG A 122 27.76 -23.66 -5.36
CA ARG A 122 26.50 -23.42 -4.67
C ARG A 122 25.86 -24.76 -4.31
N VAL A 123 25.71 -25.02 -3.00
CA VAL A 123 25.35 -26.33 -2.48
C VAL A 123 23.84 -26.64 -2.65
N CYS A 124 22.98 -25.64 -2.43
CA CYS A 124 21.51 -25.77 -2.54
C CYS A 124 20.94 -24.77 -3.55
N ASP A 125 19.80 -25.14 -4.15
CA ASP A 125 19.15 -24.31 -5.16
C ASP A 125 18.39 -23.16 -4.53
N HIS A 126 17.94 -23.30 -3.28
CA HIS A 126 17.22 -22.30 -2.52
C HIS A 126 18.08 -21.70 -1.41
N ARG A 127 17.63 -20.54 -0.91
CA ARG A 127 18.17 -19.92 0.30
C ARG A 127 17.62 -20.63 1.51
N ILE A 128 18.42 -20.74 2.55
CA ILE A 128 18.02 -21.26 3.84
C ILE A 128 17.76 -20.12 4.84
N ASN A 129 16.86 -20.36 5.79
CA ASN A 129 16.60 -19.43 6.88
C ASN A 129 17.60 -19.62 8.04
N TYR A 130 17.48 -18.77 9.06
CA TYR A 130 18.37 -18.77 10.22
C TYR A 130 18.33 -20.11 10.98
N LEU A 131 17.15 -20.71 11.17
CA LEU A 131 17.01 -21.98 11.90
C LEU A 131 17.64 -23.14 11.14
N GLN A 132 17.45 -23.20 9.82
CA GLN A 132 18.10 -24.18 8.96
C GLN A 132 19.63 -24.03 8.98
N ARG A 133 20.14 -22.78 8.92
CA ARG A 133 21.57 -22.51 9.08
C ARG A 133 22.07 -23.03 10.42
N GLN A 134 21.43 -22.67 11.52
CA GLN A 134 21.83 -23.10 12.86
C GLN A 134 21.83 -24.64 12.99
N ALA A 135 20.86 -25.32 12.39
CA ALA A 135 20.81 -26.79 12.36
C ALA A 135 21.99 -27.38 11.55
N LEU A 136 22.28 -26.81 10.36
CA LEU A 136 23.41 -27.25 9.54
C LEU A 136 24.76 -26.98 10.19
N GLU A 137 24.93 -25.90 10.95
CA GLU A 137 26.14 -25.62 11.71
C GLU A 137 26.45 -26.68 12.77
N GLN A 138 25.51 -27.55 13.14
CA GLN A 138 25.76 -28.72 14.01
C GLN A 138 26.47 -29.86 13.28
N ASN A 139 26.50 -29.89 11.93
CA ASN A 139 27.17 -30.91 11.16
C ASN A 139 28.67 -30.96 11.49
N LYS A 140 29.20 -32.19 11.67
CA LYS A 140 30.60 -32.42 12.09
C LYS A 140 31.66 -31.85 11.13
N LEU A 141 31.36 -31.74 9.83
CA LEU A 141 32.24 -31.12 8.86
C LEU A 141 32.17 -29.60 8.96
N ILE A 142 30.97 -29.02 9.00
CA ILE A 142 30.74 -27.58 9.05
C ILE A 142 31.33 -26.98 10.33
N LYS A 143 31.22 -27.64 11.47
CA LYS A 143 31.85 -27.25 12.76
C LYS A 143 33.36 -27.05 12.67
N LYS A 144 34.05 -27.65 11.69
CA LYS A 144 35.49 -27.45 11.53
C LYS A 144 35.87 -26.07 10.95
N GLY A 145 34.84 -25.29 10.57
CA GLY A 145 34.97 -23.94 10.04
C GLY A 145 35.34 -23.89 8.56
N LYS A 146 35.16 -22.74 7.95
CA LYS A 146 35.35 -22.47 6.51
C LYS A 146 36.69 -22.96 5.93
N TYR A 147 37.78 -22.77 6.65
CA TYR A 147 39.13 -23.12 6.17
C TYR A 147 39.43 -24.62 6.18
N LYS A 148 38.60 -25.43 6.87
CA LYS A 148 38.77 -26.91 6.89
C LYS A 148 37.63 -27.62 6.15
N SER A 149 36.40 -27.13 6.27
CA SER A 149 35.23 -27.72 5.61
C SER A 149 35.03 -27.20 4.18
N GLY A 150 35.59 -26.03 3.85
CA GLY A 150 35.27 -25.30 2.62
C GLY A 150 33.89 -24.68 2.61
N ILE A 151 33.02 -25.01 3.57
CA ILE A 151 31.62 -24.54 3.61
C ILE A 151 31.55 -23.18 4.27
N PHE A 152 30.78 -22.28 3.63
CA PHE A 152 30.50 -20.95 4.17
C PHE A 152 29.09 -20.51 3.78
N PHE A 153 28.52 -19.66 4.61
CA PHE A 153 27.20 -19.08 4.40
C PHE A 153 27.38 -17.62 3.96
N GLU A 154 26.69 -17.23 2.91
CA GLU A 154 26.58 -15.82 2.52
C GLU A 154 25.18 -15.35 2.87
N ASP A 155 25.11 -14.34 3.73
CA ASP A 155 23.88 -13.71 4.15
C ASP A 155 23.35 -12.77 3.06
N GLN A 156 22.06 -12.81 2.92
CA GLN A 156 21.28 -11.87 2.13
C GLN A 156 20.01 -11.54 2.86
N HIS A 157 19.62 -10.28 2.85
CA HIS A 157 18.35 -9.87 3.43
C HIS A 157 17.24 -10.01 2.37
N ARG A 158 16.20 -10.77 2.71
CA ARG A 158 14.99 -10.86 1.89
C ARG A 158 13.89 -10.04 2.52
N ARG A 159 13.28 -9.15 1.72
CA ARG A 159 12.10 -8.41 2.12
C ARG A 159 10.89 -9.33 2.10
N ILE A 160 10.25 -9.51 3.24
CA ILE A 160 9.04 -10.34 3.38
C ILE A 160 7.87 -9.48 3.89
N LYS A 161 6.67 -9.89 3.54
CA LYS A 161 5.40 -9.37 4.05
C LYS A 161 4.71 -10.51 4.78
N PRO A 162 4.67 -10.53 6.13
CA PRO A 162 4.12 -11.65 6.89
C PRO A 162 2.64 -11.93 6.57
N TYR A 163 1.87 -10.89 6.24
CA TYR A 163 0.47 -10.99 5.85
C TYR A 163 0.26 -11.21 4.34
N GLY A 164 1.30 -11.59 3.61
CA GLY A 164 1.23 -11.93 2.18
C GLY A 164 0.83 -10.77 1.29
N VAL A 165 -0.36 -10.85 0.71
CA VAL A 165 -0.86 -9.86 -0.27
C VAL A 165 -1.57 -8.66 0.37
N LEU A 166 -1.83 -8.70 1.67
CA LEU A 166 -2.61 -7.73 2.42
C LEU A 166 -2.00 -6.32 2.30
N ALA A 167 -2.79 -5.34 1.80
CA ALA A 167 -2.38 -3.96 1.52
C ALA A 167 -1.09 -3.85 0.68
N SER A 168 -0.81 -4.85 -0.18
CA SER A 168 0.50 -5.04 -0.80
C SER A 168 0.93 -3.88 -1.68
N ARG A 169 -0.01 -3.21 -2.35
CA ARG A 169 0.27 -2.03 -3.20
C ARG A 169 0.48 -0.76 -2.41
N THR A 170 -0.17 -0.64 -1.27
CA THR A 170 0.02 0.50 -0.36
C THR A 170 1.33 0.38 0.39
N ILE A 171 1.65 -0.79 0.96
CA ILE A 171 2.96 -1.06 1.54
C ILE A 171 4.04 -0.89 0.47
N GLY A 172 3.81 -1.44 -0.72
CA GLY A 172 4.72 -1.33 -1.85
C GLY A 172 5.70 -2.48 -1.94
N SER A 173 6.71 -2.31 -2.79
CA SER A 173 7.77 -3.29 -3.08
C SER A 173 9.12 -2.61 -3.23
N ILE A 174 10.18 -3.40 -3.19
CA ILE A 174 11.56 -2.98 -3.47
C ILE A 174 12.04 -3.58 -4.80
N TYR A 175 13.11 -3.03 -5.36
CA TYR A 175 13.80 -3.59 -6.53
C TYR A 175 14.69 -4.74 -6.11
N GLY A 176 14.36 -5.97 -6.50
CA GLY A 176 15.15 -7.15 -6.16
C GLY A 176 15.36 -7.33 -4.65
N ASP A 177 16.40 -8.08 -4.28
CA ASP A 177 16.78 -8.29 -2.88
C ASP A 177 17.78 -7.21 -2.45
N GLY A 178 17.39 -6.32 -1.55
CA GLY A 178 18.23 -5.23 -1.05
C GLY A 178 18.25 -3.96 -1.92
N GLY A 179 17.45 -3.87 -2.98
CA GLY A 179 17.28 -2.67 -3.78
C GLY A 179 16.46 -1.58 -3.09
N GLY A 180 16.39 -0.40 -3.73
CA GLY A 180 15.56 0.70 -3.25
C GLY A 180 14.07 0.45 -3.38
N GLY A 181 13.27 1.29 -2.73
CA GLY A 181 11.81 1.24 -2.81
C GLY A 181 11.29 1.49 -4.22
N ASN A 182 10.48 0.55 -4.73
CA ASN A 182 9.90 0.61 -6.07
C ASN A 182 8.51 1.27 -6.07
N SER A 183 7.68 0.97 -5.10
CA SER A 183 6.30 1.46 -5.02
C SER A 183 5.83 1.65 -3.57
N GLY A 184 4.67 2.29 -3.39
CA GLY A 184 4.00 2.44 -2.09
C GLY A 184 4.84 3.15 -1.03
N LEU A 185 4.64 2.77 0.22
CA LEU A 185 5.38 3.31 1.38
C LEU A 185 6.86 2.94 1.32
N GLU A 186 7.21 1.76 0.77
CA GLU A 186 8.61 1.36 0.53
C GLU A 186 9.37 2.40 -0.30
N LYS A 187 8.71 2.97 -1.34
CA LYS A 187 9.30 4.03 -2.18
C LYS A 187 9.26 5.39 -1.50
N ARG A 188 8.16 5.70 -0.81
CA ARG A 188 7.98 7.01 -0.17
C ARG A 188 8.97 7.25 0.94
N PHE A 189 9.27 6.22 1.71
CA PHE A 189 10.15 6.25 2.87
C PHE A 189 11.46 5.47 2.63
N ASP A 190 11.87 5.36 1.37
CA ASP A 190 13.06 4.58 1.02
C ASP A 190 14.33 5.06 1.73
N LYS A 191 14.48 6.38 1.89
CA LYS A 191 15.63 6.98 2.55
C LYS A 191 15.71 6.58 4.03
N GLU A 192 14.58 6.61 4.72
CA GLU A 192 14.47 6.25 6.14
C GLU A 192 14.62 4.74 6.32
N LEU A 193 14.00 3.95 5.45
CA LEU A 193 14.00 2.49 5.54
C LEU A 193 15.34 1.86 5.16
N ARG A 194 16.09 2.45 4.20
CA ARG A 194 17.27 1.80 3.62
C ARG A 194 18.46 1.68 4.59
N GLY A 195 18.64 2.67 5.47
CA GLY A 195 19.84 2.78 6.29
C GLY A 195 21.08 3.24 5.50
N GLU A 196 22.25 3.07 6.11
CA GLU A 196 23.56 3.43 5.53
C GLU A 196 24.47 2.21 5.61
N ASP A 197 24.97 1.75 4.46
CA ASP A 197 25.89 0.62 4.40
C ASP A 197 27.21 0.96 5.08
N GLY A 198 27.74 0.00 5.83
CA GLY A 198 29.07 0.06 6.40
C GLY A 198 30.14 -0.48 5.44
N MET A 199 31.39 -0.52 5.91
CA MET A 199 32.53 -0.98 5.14
C MET A 199 33.41 -1.92 5.94
N SER A 200 33.76 -3.06 5.36
CA SER A 200 34.80 -3.97 5.88
C SER A 200 35.98 -4.04 4.94
N SER A 201 37.16 -4.21 5.51
CA SER A 201 38.42 -4.38 4.78
C SER A 201 39.03 -5.75 5.09
N ILE A 202 39.49 -6.46 4.06
CA ILE A 202 40.21 -7.71 4.27
C ILE A 202 41.66 -7.40 4.57
N GLN A 203 42.09 -7.67 5.81
CA GLN A 203 43.47 -7.45 6.24
C GLN A 203 44.13 -8.80 6.54
N ARG A 204 45.47 -8.88 6.29
CA ARG A 204 46.21 -10.07 6.60
C ARG A 204 46.78 -9.99 8.03
N ILE A 205 46.12 -10.67 8.96
CA ILE A 205 46.50 -10.71 10.37
C ILE A 205 47.04 -12.11 10.70
N GLY A 206 48.28 -12.19 11.21
CA GLY A 206 48.88 -13.46 11.57
C GLY A 206 48.97 -14.49 10.43
N GLY A 207 49.13 -14.01 9.17
CA GLY A 207 49.20 -14.87 7.97
C GLY A 207 47.82 -15.30 7.42
N ARG A 208 46.70 -14.88 8.03
CA ARG A 208 45.33 -15.17 7.60
C ARG A 208 44.65 -13.89 7.12
N ASN A 209 43.81 -14.03 6.09
CA ASN A 209 42.95 -12.92 5.64
C ASN A 209 41.74 -12.85 6.56
N GLU A 210 41.69 -11.79 7.36
CA GLU A 210 40.56 -11.50 8.26
C GLU A 210 39.79 -10.25 7.78
N SER A 211 38.46 -10.28 7.90
CA SER A 211 37.61 -9.12 7.59
C SER A 211 37.57 -8.24 8.85
N VAL A 212 38.02 -7.02 8.73
CA VAL A 212 37.99 -6.00 9.78
C VAL A 212 36.95 -4.96 9.40
N THR A 213 35.99 -4.69 10.28
CA THR A 213 35.02 -3.60 10.07
C THR A 213 35.75 -2.27 10.17
N VAL A 214 35.66 -1.46 9.11
CA VAL A 214 36.24 -0.12 9.01
C VAL A 214 35.18 0.91 9.39
N GLU A 215 33.93 0.66 8.94
CA GLU A 215 32.76 1.48 9.24
C GLU A 215 31.58 0.55 9.50
N GLU A 216 30.89 0.75 10.61
CA GLU A 216 29.69 -0.03 10.94
C GLU A 216 28.51 0.40 10.08
N ALA A 217 27.72 -0.57 9.63
CA ALA A 217 26.46 -0.30 8.97
C ALA A 217 25.46 0.31 9.98
N LYS A 218 24.68 1.30 9.52
CA LYS A 218 23.57 1.86 10.29
C LYS A 218 22.26 1.34 9.71
N ASP A 219 21.57 0.51 10.47
CA ASP A 219 20.29 -0.04 10.05
C ASP A 219 19.26 1.05 9.78
N GLY A 220 18.32 0.75 8.88
CA GLY A 220 17.21 1.62 8.53
C GLY A 220 16.23 1.82 9.69
N LEU A 221 15.50 2.93 9.63
CA LEU A 221 14.47 3.28 10.59
C LEU A 221 13.16 2.55 10.29
N ASP A 222 12.39 2.25 11.31
CA ASP A 222 11.07 1.66 11.19
C ASP A 222 10.01 2.73 10.87
N VAL A 223 9.05 2.38 10.00
CA VAL A 223 7.92 3.23 9.63
C VAL A 223 6.65 2.66 10.26
N VAL A 224 6.04 3.40 11.18
CA VAL A 224 4.77 3.02 11.82
C VAL A 224 3.62 3.60 11.02
N THR A 225 2.73 2.71 10.54
CA THR A 225 1.59 3.12 9.73
C THR A 225 0.34 3.37 10.58
N THR A 226 -0.69 3.93 9.96
CA THR A 226 -2.04 4.04 10.52
C THR A 226 -2.87 2.78 10.29
N ILE A 227 -2.42 1.87 9.44
CA ILE A 227 -3.11 0.63 9.09
C ILE A 227 -3.23 -0.23 10.35
N ASP A 228 -4.40 -0.79 10.56
CA ASP A 228 -4.65 -1.85 11.55
C ASP A 228 -4.80 -3.17 10.78
N ALA A 229 -3.94 -4.14 11.02
CA ALA A 229 -3.91 -5.39 10.26
C ALA A 229 -5.24 -6.16 10.35
N ASN A 230 -5.95 -6.08 11.48
CA ASN A 230 -7.24 -6.74 11.65
C ASN A 230 -8.36 -6.01 10.89
N LEU A 231 -8.37 -4.67 10.92
CA LEU A 231 -9.32 -3.88 10.13
C LEU A 231 -9.05 -4.04 8.63
N GLN A 232 -7.78 -4.14 8.23
CA GLN A 232 -7.40 -4.42 6.85
C GLN A 232 -7.93 -5.78 6.38
N ASP A 233 -7.80 -6.82 7.20
CA ASP A 233 -8.33 -8.16 6.90
C ASP A 233 -9.87 -8.12 6.76
N ILE A 234 -10.57 -7.41 7.66
CA ILE A 234 -12.03 -7.22 7.58
C ILE A 234 -12.43 -6.57 6.26
N VAL A 235 -11.76 -5.49 5.88
CA VAL A 235 -12.07 -4.72 4.66
C VAL A 235 -11.76 -5.52 3.40
N GLU A 236 -10.61 -6.18 3.36
CA GLU A 236 -10.16 -6.96 2.20
C GLU A 236 -11.05 -8.19 1.97
N ASN A 237 -11.39 -8.92 3.02
CA ASN A 237 -12.29 -10.08 2.92
C ASN A 237 -13.71 -9.67 2.51
N ALA A 238 -14.24 -8.55 3.00
CA ALA A 238 -15.56 -8.05 2.60
C ALA A 238 -15.56 -7.64 1.11
N LEU A 239 -14.50 -6.97 0.66
CA LEU A 239 -14.32 -6.58 -0.75
C LEU A 239 -14.13 -7.81 -1.63
N LEU A 240 -13.29 -8.76 -1.23
CA LEU A 240 -13.01 -9.99 -1.98
C LEU A 240 -14.28 -10.83 -2.18
N ALA A 241 -15.07 -11.00 -1.12
CA ALA A 241 -16.34 -11.73 -1.22
C ALA A 241 -17.26 -11.09 -2.26
N LYS A 242 -17.36 -9.75 -2.28
CA LYS A 242 -18.22 -9.03 -3.20
C LYS A 242 -17.67 -9.01 -4.64
N THR A 243 -16.38 -8.80 -4.83
CA THR A 243 -15.77 -8.82 -6.17
C THR A 243 -15.90 -10.18 -6.84
N LYS A 244 -15.75 -11.28 -6.07
CA LYS A 244 -16.00 -12.64 -6.54
C LYS A 244 -17.49 -12.88 -6.86
N GLU A 245 -18.38 -12.55 -5.93
CA GLU A 245 -19.84 -12.70 -6.13
C GLU A 245 -20.33 -12.00 -7.41
N ARG A 246 -19.75 -10.85 -7.71
CA ARG A 246 -20.15 -10.01 -8.85
C ARG A 246 -19.27 -10.18 -10.09
N HIS A 247 -18.27 -11.05 -10.05
CA HIS A 247 -17.25 -11.20 -11.09
C HIS A 247 -16.73 -9.84 -11.58
N ALA A 248 -16.49 -8.91 -10.64
CA ALA A 248 -16.08 -7.56 -10.96
C ALA A 248 -14.68 -7.54 -11.57
N LYS A 249 -14.39 -6.56 -12.46
CA LYS A 249 -13.07 -6.40 -13.06
C LYS A 249 -12.03 -6.00 -12.01
N TRP A 250 -12.40 -5.08 -11.12
CA TRP A 250 -11.61 -4.69 -9.96
C TRP A 250 -12.51 -4.12 -8.86
N GLY A 251 -11.97 -4.07 -7.64
CA GLY A 251 -12.61 -3.44 -6.50
C GLY A 251 -11.62 -2.66 -5.65
N CYS A 252 -12.13 -1.64 -4.97
CA CYS A 252 -11.39 -0.83 -4.00
C CYS A 252 -12.28 -0.53 -2.79
N ALA A 253 -11.72 -0.67 -1.58
CA ALA A 253 -12.38 -0.25 -0.35
C ALA A 253 -11.38 0.43 0.59
N ILE A 254 -11.81 1.54 1.23
CA ILE A 254 -10.99 2.33 2.12
C ILE A 254 -11.78 2.64 3.39
N LEU A 255 -11.16 2.40 4.55
CA LEU A 255 -11.69 2.74 5.86
C LEU A 255 -10.83 3.82 6.49
N MET A 256 -11.43 4.97 6.78
CA MET A 256 -10.76 6.16 7.32
C MET A 256 -11.38 6.55 8.67
N GLU A 257 -10.55 6.81 9.65
CA GLU A 257 -10.99 7.35 10.95
C GLU A 257 -11.36 8.82 10.80
N THR A 258 -12.56 9.18 11.25
CA THR A 258 -13.19 10.47 10.95
C THR A 258 -12.39 11.66 11.48
N LYS A 259 -11.95 11.62 12.72
CA LYS A 259 -11.32 12.78 13.41
C LYS A 259 -9.87 13.01 12.97
N THR A 260 -9.14 11.94 12.76
CA THR A 260 -7.68 11.98 12.54
C THR A 260 -7.29 11.96 11.06
N GLY A 261 -8.13 11.40 10.21
CA GLY A 261 -7.78 11.11 8.83
C GLY A 261 -6.93 9.85 8.65
N TYR A 262 -6.74 9.06 9.69
CA TYR A 262 -5.96 7.83 9.63
C TYR A 262 -6.64 6.79 8.76
N ILE A 263 -5.92 6.31 7.76
CA ILE A 263 -6.36 5.20 6.91
C ILE A 263 -6.11 3.91 7.70
N ARG A 264 -7.20 3.34 8.22
CA ARG A 264 -7.14 2.10 9.01
C ARG A 264 -7.07 0.85 8.14
N ALA A 265 -7.66 0.94 6.93
CA ALA A 265 -7.57 -0.11 5.93
C ALA A 265 -7.71 0.46 4.52
N ILE A 266 -7.01 -0.15 3.57
CA ILE A 266 -7.05 0.20 2.15
C ILE A 266 -6.80 -1.06 1.33
N ALA A 267 -7.84 -1.55 0.67
CA ALA A 267 -7.83 -2.77 -0.12
C ALA A 267 -8.07 -2.46 -1.60
N ASN A 268 -7.31 -3.11 -2.45
CA ASN A 268 -7.43 -3.01 -3.91
C ASN A 268 -7.37 -4.44 -4.48
N LEU A 269 -8.32 -4.81 -5.30
CA LEU A 269 -8.41 -6.16 -5.86
C LEU A 269 -8.66 -6.09 -7.35
N ASP A 270 -7.77 -6.65 -8.14
CA ASP A 270 -7.90 -6.84 -9.58
C ASP A 270 -8.16 -8.30 -9.88
N ARG A 271 -9.10 -8.60 -10.78
CA ARG A 271 -9.32 -9.96 -11.26
C ARG A 271 -8.12 -10.44 -12.08
N SER A 272 -7.66 -11.65 -11.81
CA SER A 272 -6.57 -12.26 -12.55
C SER A 272 -6.98 -12.50 -14.03
N LYS A 273 -6.01 -12.42 -14.92
CA LYS A 273 -6.20 -12.75 -16.33
C LYS A 273 -6.10 -14.26 -16.59
N ASP A 274 -5.35 -14.96 -15.73
CA ASP A 274 -5.05 -16.38 -15.87
C ASP A 274 -6.06 -17.25 -15.12
N ASP A 275 -6.69 -16.70 -14.07
CA ASP A 275 -7.70 -17.38 -13.26
C ASP A 275 -8.78 -16.36 -12.85
N GLU A 276 -9.95 -16.43 -13.47
CA GLU A 276 -11.06 -15.49 -13.26
C GLU A 276 -11.63 -15.52 -11.83
N GLU A 277 -11.38 -16.57 -11.07
CA GLU A 277 -11.76 -16.69 -9.65
C GLU A 277 -10.71 -16.10 -8.70
N ALA A 278 -9.50 -15.81 -9.18
CA ALA A 278 -8.43 -15.24 -8.41
C ALA A 278 -8.42 -13.71 -8.49
N TYR A 279 -8.23 -13.08 -7.33
CA TYR A 279 -8.08 -11.63 -7.19
C TYR A 279 -6.79 -11.32 -6.44
N TYR A 280 -6.10 -10.28 -6.86
CA TYR A 280 -4.84 -9.82 -6.25
C TYR A 280 -4.67 -8.31 -6.40
N GLU A 281 -3.84 -7.68 -5.60
CA GLU A 281 -3.54 -6.25 -5.75
C GLU A 281 -2.55 -5.99 -6.90
N ALA A 282 -3.06 -5.72 -8.12
CA ALA A 282 -2.23 -5.33 -9.27
C ALA A 282 -1.96 -3.82 -9.27
N GLN A 283 -2.98 -3.00 -8.95
CA GLN A 283 -2.91 -1.55 -8.95
C GLN A 283 -3.46 -0.96 -7.65
N ASN A 284 -3.10 0.28 -7.33
CA ASN A 284 -3.70 1.01 -6.22
C ASN A 284 -4.80 1.92 -6.75
N HIS A 285 -6.01 1.36 -6.91
CA HIS A 285 -7.18 2.07 -7.40
C HIS A 285 -7.64 3.19 -6.46
N ALA A 286 -7.31 3.09 -5.16
CA ALA A 286 -7.68 4.09 -4.17
C ALA A 286 -7.22 5.51 -4.52
N VAL A 287 -6.11 5.61 -5.27
CA VAL A 287 -5.48 6.90 -5.64
C VAL A 287 -5.53 7.19 -7.14
N GLN A 288 -6.13 6.34 -7.93
CA GLN A 288 -6.35 6.58 -9.36
C GLN A 288 -7.66 7.36 -9.57
N ARG A 289 -7.61 8.39 -10.41
CA ARG A 289 -8.79 9.19 -10.70
C ARG A 289 -9.77 8.47 -11.63
N VAL A 290 -11.03 8.65 -11.34
CA VAL A 290 -12.17 8.11 -12.09
C VAL A 290 -13.30 9.12 -12.09
N GLU A 291 -14.25 9.00 -13.02
CA GLU A 291 -15.50 9.76 -12.92
C GLU A 291 -16.30 9.28 -11.69
N PRO A 292 -16.61 10.18 -10.72
CA PRO A 292 -17.22 9.82 -9.45
C PRO A 292 -18.71 9.43 -9.57
N GLY A 293 -19.34 9.76 -10.70
CA GLY A 293 -20.77 9.57 -10.89
C GLY A 293 -21.59 10.26 -9.80
N SER A 294 -22.70 9.63 -9.40
CA SER A 294 -23.67 10.21 -8.47
C SER A 294 -23.12 10.57 -7.07
N THR A 295 -21.93 10.12 -6.69
CA THR A 295 -21.32 10.57 -5.43
C THR A 295 -20.91 12.05 -5.49
N PHE A 296 -20.69 12.58 -6.68
CA PHE A 296 -20.41 14.01 -6.90
C PHE A 296 -21.62 14.91 -6.65
N LYS A 297 -22.84 14.38 -6.72
CA LYS A 297 -24.09 15.16 -6.46
C LYS A 297 -24.06 15.83 -5.09
N THR A 298 -23.55 15.13 -4.08
CA THR A 298 -23.35 15.70 -2.74
C THR A 298 -22.44 16.91 -2.76
N ILE A 299 -21.30 16.83 -3.50
CA ILE A 299 -20.35 17.93 -3.66
C ILE A 299 -21.02 19.13 -4.34
N ALA A 300 -21.78 18.84 -5.41
CA ALA A 300 -22.48 19.88 -6.18
C ALA A 300 -23.57 20.59 -5.35
N LEU A 301 -24.32 19.82 -4.54
CA LEU A 301 -25.35 20.40 -3.66
C LEU A 301 -24.74 21.20 -2.52
N VAL A 302 -23.69 20.72 -1.87
CA VAL A 302 -22.96 21.50 -0.85
C VAL A 302 -22.52 22.85 -1.43
N ALA A 303 -21.99 22.86 -2.67
CA ALA A 303 -21.60 24.10 -3.33
C ALA A 303 -22.78 25.06 -3.54
N ALA A 304 -23.92 24.57 -4.02
CA ALA A 304 -25.08 25.41 -4.37
C ALA A 304 -25.86 25.88 -3.13
N LEU A 305 -26.02 25.03 -2.11
CA LEU A 305 -26.64 25.37 -0.83
C LEU A 305 -25.81 26.44 -0.09
N ASP A 306 -24.51 26.23 0.04
CA ASP A 306 -23.65 27.14 0.80
C ASP A 306 -23.40 28.49 0.09
N ASP A 307 -23.54 28.54 -1.26
CA ASP A 307 -23.57 29.76 -2.02
C ASP A 307 -24.95 30.47 -1.97
N GLY A 308 -25.94 29.91 -1.25
CA GLY A 308 -27.32 30.42 -1.13
C GLY A 308 -28.04 30.48 -2.46
N LYS A 309 -27.74 29.56 -3.40
CA LYS A 309 -28.36 29.49 -4.72
C LYS A 309 -29.62 28.66 -4.73
N ILE A 310 -29.74 27.73 -3.81
CA ILE A 310 -30.89 26.86 -3.58
C ILE A 310 -31.06 26.64 -2.08
N ASP A 311 -32.27 26.29 -1.68
CA ASP A 311 -32.61 25.81 -0.34
C ASP A 311 -32.88 24.30 -0.37
N ILE A 312 -32.73 23.63 0.77
CA ILE A 312 -32.90 22.17 0.88
C ILE A 312 -34.36 21.75 0.59
N ASP A 313 -35.30 22.66 0.83
CA ASP A 313 -36.76 22.47 0.63
C ASP A 313 -37.24 23.01 -0.73
N ASP A 314 -36.35 23.65 -1.50
CA ASP A 314 -36.67 24.06 -2.87
C ASP A 314 -37.11 22.86 -3.70
N THR A 315 -38.11 23.09 -4.57
CA THR A 315 -38.71 22.01 -5.37
C THR A 315 -38.24 22.02 -6.82
N VAL A 316 -38.16 20.84 -7.40
CA VAL A 316 -37.84 20.62 -8.81
C VAL A 316 -38.73 19.53 -9.40
N THR A 317 -39.37 19.84 -10.52
CA THR A 317 -40.19 18.88 -11.27
C THR A 317 -39.26 17.99 -12.12
N ILE A 318 -39.44 16.68 -12.00
CA ILE A 318 -38.83 15.66 -12.86
C ILE A 318 -39.90 14.89 -13.62
N THR A 319 -39.48 14.26 -14.70
CA THR A 319 -40.37 13.49 -15.59
C THR A 319 -39.77 12.12 -15.87
N SER A 320 -40.63 11.14 -16.10
CA SER A 320 -40.28 9.78 -16.51
C SER A 320 -39.59 9.75 -17.90
N LYS A 321 -39.81 10.79 -18.69
CA LYS A 321 -39.17 10.99 -20.00
C LYS A 321 -37.84 11.69 -19.84
N PRO A 322 -36.87 11.43 -20.76
CA PRO A 322 -35.61 12.17 -20.78
C PRO A 322 -35.81 13.69 -20.85
N TRP A 323 -35.14 14.43 -19.98
CA TRP A 323 -35.09 15.87 -20.07
C TRP A 323 -34.03 16.30 -21.04
N LYS A 324 -34.43 16.96 -22.14
CA LYS A 324 -33.50 17.46 -23.14
C LYS A 324 -33.04 18.88 -22.75
N TYR A 325 -31.74 19.04 -22.62
CA TYR A 325 -31.09 20.32 -22.39
C TYR A 325 -30.10 20.58 -23.52
N PHE A 326 -30.44 21.51 -24.43
CA PHE A 326 -29.72 21.71 -25.70
C PHE A 326 -29.55 20.39 -26.47
N THR A 327 -28.31 19.93 -26.61
CA THR A 327 -27.93 18.71 -27.35
C THR A 327 -27.90 17.45 -26.50
N VAL A 328 -28.05 17.57 -25.19
CA VAL A 328 -27.90 16.45 -24.23
C VAL A 328 -29.26 16.02 -23.66
N GLN A 329 -29.43 14.72 -23.52
CA GLN A 329 -30.55 14.12 -22.81
C GLN A 329 -30.09 13.64 -21.44
N HIS A 330 -30.80 14.09 -20.39
CA HIS A 330 -30.62 13.63 -19.02
C HIS A 330 -31.71 12.63 -18.68
N THR A 331 -31.32 11.50 -18.09
CA THR A 331 -32.23 10.42 -17.70
C THR A 331 -31.98 10.01 -16.27
N ASP A 332 -33.04 9.64 -15.58
CA ASP A 332 -33.01 9.03 -14.25
C ASP A 332 -33.06 7.50 -14.36
N ALA A 333 -32.43 6.81 -13.41
CA ALA A 333 -32.53 5.36 -13.28
C ALA A 333 -33.95 4.96 -12.85
N HIS A 334 -34.55 5.73 -11.92
CA HIS A 334 -35.93 5.58 -11.47
C HIS A 334 -36.80 6.58 -12.21
N LYS A 335 -37.59 6.07 -13.16
CA LYS A 335 -38.47 6.89 -13.99
C LYS A 335 -39.73 7.24 -13.20
N MET A 336 -39.94 8.53 -12.92
CA MET A 336 -41.12 9.04 -12.22
C MET A 336 -41.48 10.43 -12.73
N ASP A 337 -42.77 10.71 -12.69
CA ASP A 337 -43.34 12.05 -12.94
C ASP A 337 -43.74 12.61 -11.59
N THR A 338 -42.93 13.52 -11.03
CA THR A 338 -43.14 14.05 -9.69
C THR A 338 -42.44 15.36 -9.43
N VAL A 339 -42.74 15.98 -8.33
CA VAL A 339 -42.03 17.12 -7.77
C VAL A 339 -41.20 16.63 -6.59
N LEU A 340 -39.92 16.87 -6.61
CA LEU A 340 -39.00 16.52 -5.54
C LEU A 340 -38.48 17.79 -4.85
N THR A 341 -38.26 17.70 -3.54
CA THR A 341 -37.39 18.68 -2.86
C THR A 341 -35.94 18.42 -3.22
N VAL A 342 -35.03 19.36 -2.99
CA VAL A 342 -33.57 19.17 -3.15
C VAL A 342 -33.11 17.98 -2.31
N ARG A 343 -33.64 17.82 -1.08
CA ARG A 343 -33.39 16.71 -0.18
C ARG A 343 -33.79 15.36 -0.83
N SER A 344 -35.02 15.26 -1.30
CA SER A 344 -35.55 14.04 -1.95
C SER A 344 -34.83 13.75 -3.28
N ALA A 345 -34.39 14.79 -4.02
CA ALA A 345 -33.65 14.63 -5.26
C ALA A 345 -32.26 13.96 -5.03
N LEU A 346 -31.62 14.22 -3.87
CA LEU A 346 -30.40 13.52 -3.48
C LEU A 346 -30.71 12.07 -3.05
N ALA A 347 -31.78 11.86 -2.30
CA ALA A 347 -32.20 10.53 -1.81
C ALA A 347 -32.45 9.55 -2.96
N VAL A 348 -33.27 9.97 -3.95
CA VAL A 348 -33.57 9.17 -5.16
C VAL A 348 -32.44 9.21 -6.21
N SER A 349 -31.44 10.04 -5.98
CA SER A 349 -30.30 10.22 -6.89
C SER A 349 -30.68 10.67 -8.31
N SER A 350 -31.64 11.63 -8.46
CA SER A 350 -32.08 12.12 -9.76
C SER A 350 -30.99 12.92 -10.49
N ASN A 351 -30.63 12.50 -11.71
CA ASN A 351 -29.76 13.23 -12.60
C ASN A 351 -30.45 14.48 -13.17
N ILE A 352 -31.74 14.33 -13.50
CA ILE A 352 -32.57 15.40 -14.06
C ILE A 352 -32.68 16.55 -13.06
N ALA A 353 -33.01 16.23 -11.80
CA ALA A 353 -33.13 17.23 -10.75
C ALA A 353 -31.81 18.00 -10.55
N LEU A 354 -30.70 17.26 -10.39
CA LEU A 354 -29.38 17.88 -10.16
C LEU A 354 -28.93 18.73 -11.37
N ALA A 355 -29.15 18.26 -12.60
CA ALA A 355 -28.84 19.03 -13.79
C ALA A 355 -29.63 20.35 -13.84
N LYS A 356 -30.94 20.30 -13.56
CA LYS A 356 -31.81 21.50 -13.51
C LYS A 356 -31.38 22.47 -12.41
N LEU A 357 -31.15 21.99 -11.20
CA LEU A 357 -30.77 22.80 -10.03
C LEU A 357 -29.42 23.51 -10.26
N ILE A 358 -28.37 22.77 -10.63
CA ILE A 358 -27.02 23.32 -10.76
C ILE A 358 -26.89 24.21 -11.99
N THR A 359 -27.51 23.86 -13.14
CA THR A 359 -27.49 24.75 -14.30
C THR A 359 -28.20 26.07 -13.99
N ARG A 360 -29.39 26.04 -13.37
CA ARG A 360 -30.10 27.26 -12.94
C ARG A 360 -29.28 28.12 -11.97
N SER A 361 -28.60 27.47 -11.03
CA SER A 361 -27.80 28.14 -9.98
C SER A 361 -26.55 28.84 -10.52
N TYR A 362 -25.93 28.29 -11.56
CA TYR A 362 -24.65 28.74 -12.07
C TYR A 362 -24.65 29.09 -13.56
N GLU A 363 -25.83 29.32 -14.16
CA GLU A 363 -25.95 29.76 -15.53
C GLU A 363 -25.15 31.04 -15.75
N GLY A 364 -24.35 31.10 -16.82
CA GLY A 364 -23.44 32.24 -17.11
C GLY A 364 -22.28 32.38 -16.12
N SER A 365 -22.17 31.54 -15.11
CA SER A 365 -21.14 31.65 -14.06
C SER A 365 -20.51 30.29 -13.65
N ALA A 366 -20.39 29.36 -14.58
CA ALA A 366 -19.81 28.02 -14.33
C ALA A 366 -18.43 28.05 -13.65
N LYS A 367 -17.63 29.10 -13.91
CA LYS A 367 -16.37 29.34 -13.20
C LYS A 367 -16.55 29.50 -11.68
N LYS A 368 -17.68 30.08 -11.23
CA LYS A 368 -17.97 30.22 -9.79
C LYS A 368 -18.23 28.86 -9.14
N PHE A 369 -18.91 27.95 -9.83
CA PHE A 369 -19.11 26.59 -9.37
C PHE A 369 -17.79 25.86 -9.09
N VAL A 370 -16.87 25.86 -10.08
CA VAL A 370 -15.56 25.21 -9.91
C VAL A 370 -14.75 25.86 -8.80
N ARG A 371 -14.71 27.20 -8.74
CA ARG A 371 -14.05 27.94 -7.66
C ARG A 371 -14.63 27.63 -6.28
N ARG A 372 -15.94 27.38 -6.20
CA ARG A 372 -16.56 26.96 -4.93
C ARG A 372 -16.03 25.59 -4.49
N ILE A 373 -15.91 24.64 -5.43
CA ILE A 373 -15.33 23.31 -5.17
C ILE A 373 -13.86 23.42 -4.74
N GLU A 374 -13.07 24.29 -5.38
CA GLU A 374 -11.69 24.60 -4.95
C GLU A 374 -11.65 25.13 -3.52
N LYS A 375 -12.54 26.06 -3.18
CA LYS A 375 -12.63 26.63 -1.83
C LYS A 375 -12.98 25.59 -0.77
N MET A 376 -13.66 24.51 -1.13
CA MET A 376 -13.93 23.39 -0.22
C MET A 376 -12.70 22.51 0.04
N GLY A 377 -11.55 22.75 -0.64
CA GLY A 377 -10.29 22.02 -0.41
C GLY A 377 -10.14 20.74 -1.22
N LEU A 378 -11.02 20.49 -2.19
CA LEU A 378 -11.00 19.25 -2.98
C LEU A 378 -9.87 19.20 -4.01
N MET A 379 -9.34 20.38 -4.42
CA MET A 379 -8.35 20.52 -5.50
C MET A 379 -6.89 20.45 -5.00
N ASP A 380 -6.66 20.17 -3.72
CA ASP A 380 -5.30 20.07 -3.17
C ASP A 380 -4.52 18.93 -3.86
N SER A 381 -3.29 19.27 -4.30
CA SER A 381 -2.48 18.38 -5.13
C SER A 381 -1.77 17.26 -4.38
N VAL A 382 -1.60 17.41 -3.06
CA VAL A 382 -0.90 16.42 -2.22
C VAL A 382 -1.80 16.01 -1.07
N TYR A 383 -2.45 14.87 -1.22
CA TYR A 383 -3.47 14.44 -0.29
C TYR A 383 -3.18 13.11 0.45
N CYS A 384 -2.13 12.37 0.09
CA CYS A 384 -1.68 11.19 0.84
C CYS A 384 -0.22 10.84 0.54
N GLU A 385 0.37 9.91 1.33
CA GLU A 385 1.77 9.51 1.23
C GLU A 385 2.04 8.47 0.12
N ILE A 386 1.06 8.11 -0.70
CA ILE A 386 1.22 7.13 -1.79
C ILE A 386 1.84 7.83 -3.01
N PRO A 387 3.05 7.42 -3.47
CA PRO A 387 3.67 8.01 -4.65
C PRO A 387 2.86 7.74 -5.92
N GLY A 388 2.76 8.75 -6.79
CA GLY A 388 2.04 8.63 -8.06
C GLY A 388 0.53 8.73 -7.94
N ALA A 389 0.03 9.21 -6.80
CA ALA A 389 -1.39 9.52 -6.64
C ALA A 389 -1.85 10.58 -7.65
N ASP A 390 -2.99 10.31 -8.30
CA ASP A 390 -3.55 11.21 -9.31
C ASP A 390 -4.07 12.51 -8.69
N LYS A 391 -3.87 13.62 -9.40
CA LYS A 391 -4.47 14.90 -9.02
C LYS A 391 -5.93 14.93 -9.45
N VAL A 392 -6.75 15.67 -8.70
CA VAL A 392 -8.12 16.01 -9.12
C VAL A 392 -8.11 16.68 -10.50
N ARG A 393 -9.07 16.30 -11.33
CA ARG A 393 -9.32 16.97 -12.59
C ARG A 393 -10.77 17.44 -12.66
N ILE A 394 -10.94 18.75 -12.47
CA ILE A 394 -12.20 19.44 -12.64
C ILE A 394 -11.93 20.67 -13.52
N ASP A 395 -12.13 20.51 -14.81
CA ASP A 395 -11.94 21.61 -15.76
C ASP A 395 -13.12 22.60 -15.67
N ILE A 396 -12.84 23.89 -15.86
CA ILE A 396 -13.90 24.91 -15.93
C ILE A 396 -14.76 24.61 -17.16
N PRO A 397 -16.08 24.35 -17.00
CA PRO A 397 -16.94 24.04 -18.13
C PRO A 397 -17.02 25.23 -19.08
N LYS A 398 -16.85 24.96 -20.37
CA LYS A 398 -16.90 25.98 -21.44
C LYS A 398 -18.32 26.44 -21.73
N ASP A 399 -19.30 25.59 -21.40
CA ASP A 399 -20.73 25.82 -21.66
C ASP A 399 -21.60 25.24 -20.54
N THR A 400 -22.87 25.59 -20.55
CA THR A 400 -23.85 25.12 -19.57
C THR A 400 -24.22 23.64 -19.76
N VAL A 401 -23.99 23.08 -20.95
CA VAL A 401 -24.20 21.65 -21.23
C VAL A 401 -23.18 20.81 -20.47
N THR A 402 -21.92 21.22 -20.49
CA THR A 402 -20.86 20.57 -19.70
C THR A 402 -21.15 20.69 -18.20
N LEU A 403 -21.59 21.88 -17.73
CA LEU A 403 -22.00 22.10 -16.34
C LEU A 403 -23.12 21.16 -15.92
N SER A 404 -24.12 20.94 -16.80
CA SER A 404 -25.24 20.04 -16.51
C SER A 404 -24.79 18.58 -16.26
N LYS A 405 -23.79 18.11 -17.02
CA LYS A 405 -23.18 16.78 -16.82
C LYS A 405 -22.31 16.72 -15.57
N MET A 406 -21.57 17.78 -15.28
CA MET A 406 -20.74 17.87 -14.06
C MET A 406 -21.59 17.77 -12.79
N SER A 407 -22.83 18.28 -12.81
CA SER A 407 -23.72 18.28 -11.64
C SER A 407 -23.93 16.89 -11.02
N TYR A 408 -23.82 15.83 -11.81
CA TYR A 408 -23.97 14.44 -11.36
C TYR A 408 -22.76 13.55 -11.65
N GLY A 409 -21.57 14.16 -11.84
CA GLY A 409 -20.27 13.50 -11.75
C GLY A 409 -19.69 12.97 -13.05
N TYR A 410 -20.09 13.53 -14.22
CA TYR A 410 -19.40 13.33 -15.49
C TYR A 410 -18.56 14.56 -15.86
N SER A 411 -17.53 14.38 -16.65
CA SER A 411 -16.54 15.43 -16.98
C SER A 411 -15.78 15.98 -15.76
N VAL A 412 -15.73 15.21 -14.70
CA VAL A 412 -14.91 15.43 -13.50
C VAL A 412 -14.23 14.12 -13.13
N GLU A 413 -13.02 14.18 -12.64
CA GLU A 413 -12.26 12.98 -12.25
C GLU A 413 -11.69 13.16 -10.84
N LEU A 414 -12.05 12.26 -9.94
CA LEU A 414 -11.63 12.17 -8.54
C LEU A 414 -11.20 10.75 -8.24
N SER A 415 -10.20 10.57 -7.37
CA SER A 415 -9.90 9.23 -6.87
C SER A 415 -10.89 8.82 -5.76
N PRO A 416 -11.06 7.52 -5.48
CA PRO A 416 -11.82 7.04 -4.34
C PRO A 416 -11.39 7.69 -3.01
N MET A 417 -10.08 7.90 -2.80
CA MET A 417 -9.54 8.59 -1.63
C MET A 417 -10.02 10.03 -1.52
N GLN A 418 -10.09 10.78 -2.64
CA GLN A 418 -10.58 12.16 -2.64
C GLN A 418 -12.07 12.25 -2.38
N ILE A 419 -12.85 11.32 -2.95
CA ILE A 419 -14.28 11.21 -2.65
C ILE A 419 -14.47 10.94 -1.16
N LEU A 420 -13.75 9.95 -0.61
CA LEU A 420 -13.78 9.60 0.81
C LEU A 420 -13.43 10.79 1.70
N MET A 421 -12.37 11.53 1.36
CA MET A 421 -11.92 12.71 2.11
C MET A 421 -13.02 13.78 2.21
N PHE A 422 -13.80 13.99 1.14
CA PHE A 422 -14.92 14.94 1.17
C PHE A 422 -16.06 14.46 2.08
N TYR A 423 -16.45 13.20 1.98
CA TYR A 423 -17.50 12.62 2.85
C TYR A 423 -17.03 12.54 4.30
N ASN A 424 -15.75 12.32 4.52
CA ASN A 424 -15.14 12.41 5.85
C ASN A 424 -15.27 13.84 6.42
N ALA A 425 -15.10 14.87 5.61
CA ALA A 425 -15.30 16.25 6.08
C ALA A 425 -16.76 16.49 6.50
N ILE A 426 -17.75 15.94 5.78
CA ILE A 426 -19.16 15.99 6.19
C ILE A 426 -19.35 15.27 7.54
N ALA A 427 -18.79 14.08 7.70
CA ALA A 427 -18.81 13.31 8.94
C ALA A 427 -18.09 14.03 10.10
N ASN A 428 -17.04 14.78 9.81
CA ASN A 428 -16.17 15.50 10.78
C ASN A 428 -16.59 16.97 11.00
N ASN A 429 -17.88 17.23 11.02
CA ASN A 429 -18.45 18.57 11.26
C ASN A 429 -17.92 19.66 10.32
N GLY A 430 -17.74 19.33 9.05
CA GLY A 430 -17.24 20.23 8.02
C GLY A 430 -15.72 20.32 7.95
N ARG A 431 -14.98 19.81 8.94
CA ARG A 431 -13.54 19.86 8.98
C ARG A 431 -12.92 18.80 8.06
N MET A 432 -12.21 19.22 7.03
CA MET A 432 -11.48 18.34 6.13
C MET A 432 -10.06 18.09 6.65
N VAL A 433 -9.74 16.84 6.90
CA VAL A 433 -8.41 16.38 7.32
C VAL A 433 -7.74 15.61 6.18
N ARG A 434 -6.42 15.67 6.14
CA ARG A 434 -5.62 14.92 5.16
C ARG A 434 -5.65 13.43 5.50
N PRO A 435 -5.92 12.55 4.52
CA PRO A 435 -5.71 11.11 4.70
C PRO A 435 -4.26 10.81 5.04
N MET A 436 -4.02 10.06 6.10
CA MET A 436 -2.69 9.72 6.61
C MET A 436 -2.49 8.22 6.67
N LEU A 437 -1.35 7.76 6.19
CA LEU A 437 -0.92 6.35 6.23
C LEU A 437 0.23 6.09 7.20
N VAL A 438 0.93 7.13 7.67
CA VAL A 438 2.09 7.00 8.56
C VAL A 438 1.95 7.93 9.75
N THR A 439 2.17 7.38 10.96
CA THR A 439 2.13 8.12 12.23
C THR A 439 3.50 8.54 12.72
N SER A 440 4.51 7.67 12.56
CA SER A 440 5.86 7.97 13.03
C SER A 440 6.95 7.19 12.27
N ILE A 441 8.17 7.67 12.42
CA ILE A 441 9.40 6.97 12.08
C ILE A 441 10.09 6.68 13.40
N GLN A 442 10.54 5.44 13.61
CA GLN A 442 11.11 4.97 14.85
C GLN A 442 12.52 4.41 14.66
N GLN A 443 13.32 4.50 15.72
CA GLN A 443 14.58 3.79 15.87
C GLN A 443 14.53 3.02 17.18
N ASN A 444 14.68 1.71 17.12
CA ASN A 444 14.63 0.82 18.30
C ASN A 444 13.36 1.00 19.16
N GLY A 445 12.22 1.30 18.52
CA GLY A 445 10.94 1.51 19.19
C GLY A 445 10.70 2.93 19.71
N GLU A 446 11.66 3.84 19.55
CA GLU A 446 11.51 5.25 19.95
C GLU A 446 11.22 6.14 18.74
N ASP A 447 10.25 7.06 18.87
CA ASP A 447 9.89 7.97 17.79
C ASP A 447 11.02 8.98 17.51
N THR A 448 11.64 8.89 16.33
CA THR A 448 12.57 9.90 15.83
C THR A 448 11.84 11.04 15.11
N LYS A 449 10.68 10.73 14.52
CA LYS A 449 9.80 11.71 13.88
C LYS A 449 8.35 11.28 14.02
N ARG A 450 7.49 12.20 14.41
CA ARG A 450 6.04 11.97 14.53
C ARG A 450 5.28 12.90 13.59
N PHE A 451 4.30 12.33 12.87
CA PHE A 451 3.39 13.07 12.01
C PHE A 451 2.09 13.36 12.75
N LYS A 452 1.51 14.53 12.51
CA LYS A 452 0.26 14.96 13.15
C LYS A 452 -0.83 15.09 12.10
N THR A 453 -2.09 14.88 12.52
CA THR A 453 -3.27 15.17 11.69
C THR A 453 -3.19 16.58 11.12
N GLU A 454 -3.24 16.68 9.81
CA GLU A 454 -3.24 17.94 9.08
C GLU A 454 -4.67 18.33 8.69
N THR A 455 -5.08 19.54 9.05
CA THR A 455 -6.35 20.10 8.63
C THR A 455 -6.18 20.82 7.30
N VAL A 456 -6.78 20.27 6.23
CA VAL A 456 -6.78 20.88 4.88
C VAL A 456 -7.72 22.08 4.86
N LYS A 457 -8.91 21.93 5.46
CA LYS A 457 -9.90 23.00 5.61
C LYS A 457 -10.56 22.91 6.98
N SER A 458 -10.69 24.05 7.65
CA SER A 458 -11.41 24.15 8.93
C SER A 458 -12.91 23.92 8.78
N SER A 459 -13.48 24.34 7.65
CA SER A 459 -14.86 24.03 7.27
C SER A 459 -15.02 24.04 5.73
N ILE A 460 -15.73 23.04 5.21
CA ILE A 460 -16.09 22.96 3.78
C ILE A 460 -17.33 23.78 3.44
N CYS A 461 -18.22 24.01 4.43
CA CYS A 461 -19.47 24.76 4.28
C CYS A 461 -19.95 25.29 5.64
N SER A 462 -21.04 26.04 5.64
CA SER A 462 -21.74 26.49 6.86
C SER A 462 -22.35 25.33 7.65
N THR A 463 -22.64 25.55 8.94
CA THR A 463 -23.28 24.55 9.79
C THR A 463 -24.67 24.19 9.32
N SER A 464 -25.45 25.15 8.81
CA SER A 464 -26.77 24.89 8.23
C SER A 464 -26.70 23.97 7.01
N THR A 465 -25.85 24.30 6.04
CA THR A 465 -25.62 23.44 4.85
C THR A 465 -25.18 22.04 5.25
N LEU A 466 -24.33 21.93 6.30
CA LEU A 466 -23.87 20.64 6.78
C LEU A 466 -25.01 19.79 7.36
N GLN A 467 -25.92 20.41 8.15
CA GLN A 467 -27.10 19.74 8.70
C GLN A 467 -28.03 19.26 7.58
N ASP A 468 -28.31 20.11 6.61
CA ASP A 468 -29.15 19.80 5.44
C ASP A 468 -28.61 18.60 4.65
N ILE A 469 -27.32 18.63 4.34
CA ILE A 469 -26.67 17.54 3.61
C ILE A 469 -26.63 16.24 4.41
N ARG A 470 -26.38 16.30 5.71
CA ARG A 470 -26.43 15.10 6.57
C ARG A 470 -27.83 14.49 6.59
N GLY A 471 -28.87 15.33 6.71
CA GLY A 471 -30.24 14.87 6.61
C GLY A 471 -30.56 14.23 5.25
N ALA A 472 -30.08 14.80 4.16
CA ALA A 472 -30.27 14.21 2.84
C ALA A 472 -29.48 12.91 2.63
N LEU A 473 -28.27 12.77 3.21
CA LEU A 473 -27.50 11.51 3.20
C LEU A 473 -28.12 10.43 4.10
N HIS A 474 -28.79 10.82 5.19
CA HIS A 474 -29.64 9.93 5.98
C HIS A 474 -30.73 9.32 5.11
N ASP A 475 -31.49 10.15 4.38
CA ASP A 475 -32.61 9.69 3.57
C ASP A 475 -32.18 8.72 2.45
N VAL A 476 -30.97 8.83 1.90
CA VAL A 476 -30.43 7.85 0.94
C VAL A 476 -30.46 6.43 1.49
N VAL A 477 -30.28 6.26 2.81
CA VAL A 477 -30.18 4.95 3.48
C VAL A 477 -31.46 4.57 4.22
N TRP A 478 -32.21 5.55 4.73
CA TRP A 478 -33.30 5.29 5.66
C TRP A 478 -34.72 5.54 5.06
N ASP A 479 -34.83 6.32 3.98
CA ASP A 479 -36.08 6.50 3.30
C ASP A 479 -36.47 5.25 2.49
N ASN A 480 -37.44 4.49 2.97
CA ASN A 480 -37.89 3.23 2.37
C ASN A 480 -38.55 3.39 0.98
N HIS A 481 -38.90 4.61 0.58
CA HIS A 481 -39.58 4.90 -0.69
C HIS A 481 -38.63 5.46 -1.74
N LEU A 482 -37.78 6.37 -1.33
CA LEU A 482 -36.90 7.13 -2.24
C LEU A 482 -35.40 6.78 -2.10
N GLY A 483 -35.01 6.26 -0.95
CA GLY A 483 -33.59 6.01 -0.66
C GLY A 483 -32.97 4.91 -1.52
N THR A 484 -31.98 5.26 -2.33
CA THR A 484 -31.31 4.32 -3.26
C THR A 484 -30.55 3.18 -2.57
N ALA A 485 -30.27 3.30 -1.28
CA ALA A 485 -29.62 2.26 -0.48
C ALA A 485 -30.56 1.63 0.58
N ALA A 486 -31.75 2.17 0.79
CA ALA A 486 -32.62 1.80 1.91
C ALA A 486 -33.01 0.31 1.93
N ALA A 487 -33.41 -0.24 0.79
CA ALA A 487 -33.81 -1.66 0.70
C ALA A 487 -32.63 -2.64 0.92
N ARG A 488 -31.37 -2.17 0.87
CA ARG A 488 -30.17 -2.99 0.87
C ARG A 488 -29.34 -2.85 2.14
N LEU A 489 -29.25 -1.65 2.67
CA LEU A 489 -28.56 -1.37 3.93
C LEU A 489 -29.49 -1.59 5.13
N TRP A 490 -30.82 -1.41 4.93
CA TRP A 490 -31.85 -1.59 5.91
C TRP A 490 -32.77 -2.73 5.49
N SER A 491 -32.53 -3.94 5.94
CA SER A 491 -33.43 -5.05 5.74
C SER A 491 -34.26 -5.30 7.01
N ARG A 492 -35.58 -5.12 6.94
CA ARG A 492 -36.51 -5.59 7.99
C ARG A 492 -36.35 -7.08 8.30
N LYS A 493 -35.91 -7.89 7.33
CA LYS A 493 -35.63 -9.34 7.52
C LYS A 493 -34.33 -9.63 8.23
N ALA A 494 -33.31 -8.76 8.10
CA ALA A 494 -31.99 -9.01 8.70
C ALA A 494 -31.93 -8.70 10.19
N GLN A 495 -32.91 -7.94 10.73
CA GLN A 495 -33.02 -7.52 12.15
C GLN A 495 -31.72 -7.06 12.83
N SER A 496 -30.66 -6.79 12.06
CA SER A 496 -29.37 -6.41 12.57
C SER A 496 -29.06 -4.96 12.21
N ASN A 497 -29.59 -4.05 13.03
CA ASN A 497 -29.17 -2.64 12.99
C ASN A 497 -28.03 -2.43 13.97
N LEU A 498 -26.96 -3.18 13.80
CA LEU A 498 -25.81 -3.04 14.71
C LEU A 498 -25.18 -1.65 14.59
N VAL A 499 -25.20 -1.05 13.38
CA VAL A 499 -24.54 0.24 13.11
C VAL A 499 -25.41 1.11 12.20
N SER A 500 -25.70 2.36 12.61
CA SER A 500 -26.33 3.36 11.75
C SER A 500 -25.34 3.90 10.72
N ILE A 501 -25.77 3.98 9.45
CA ILE A 501 -24.93 4.45 8.33
C ILE A 501 -25.69 5.56 7.60
N ALA A 502 -25.00 6.65 7.25
CA ALA A 502 -25.46 7.63 6.28
C ALA A 502 -24.46 7.72 5.13
N GLY A 503 -24.94 7.95 3.91
CA GLY A 503 -24.05 7.95 2.75
C GLY A 503 -24.75 8.10 1.42
N LYS A 504 -24.02 7.84 0.34
CA LYS A 504 -24.47 8.01 -1.04
C LYS A 504 -24.07 6.86 -1.94
N THR A 505 -25.01 6.37 -2.73
CA THR A 505 -24.76 5.46 -3.85
C THR A 505 -24.25 6.19 -5.08
N GLY A 506 -23.42 5.53 -5.84
CA GLY A 506 -22.93 6.00 -7.14
C GLY A 506 -23.00 4.91 -8.20
N THR A 507 -23.52 5.26 -9.36
CA THR A 507 -23.51 4.42 -10.56
C THR A 507 -23.01 5.28 -11.71
N ALA A 508 -21.84 4.98 -12.24
CA ALA A 508 -21.25 5.68 -13.38
C ALA A 508 -21.12 4.72 -14.57
N GLN A 509 -21.56 5.15 -15.74
CA GLN A 509 -21.31 4.44 -16.98
C GLN A 509 -19.82 4.57 -17.34
N LEU A 510 -19.20 3.47 -17.81
CA LEU A 510 -17.79 3.51 -18.23
C LEU A 510 -17.66 4.10 -19.63
N TYR A 511 -16.76 5.04 -19.78
CA TYR A 511 -16.39 5.56 -21.08
C TYR A 511 -15.48 4.56 -21.83
N ILE A 512 -15.87 4.20 -23.05
CA ILE A 512 -15.09 3.32 -23.92
C ILE A 512 -14.53 4.17 -25.06
N PRO A 513 -13.20 4.28 -25.21
CA PRO A 513 -12.59 5.04 -26.29
C PRO A 513 -13.14 4.62 -27.66
N GLY A 514 -13.56 5.60 -28.47
CA GLY A 514 -14.17 5.36 -29.78
C GLY A 514 -15.65 4.98 -29.79
N HIS A 515 -16.22 4.60 -28.65
CA HIS A 515 -17.64 4.17 -28.53
C HIS A 515 -18.49 5.03 -27.61
N GLY A 516 -17.87 5.89 -26.77
CA GLY A 516 -18.57 6.72 -25.80
C GLY A 516 -18.94 5.97 -24.52
N TYR A 517 -19.98 6.45 -23.80
CA TYR A 517 -20.43 5.83 -22.54
C TYR A 517 -21.20 4.53 -22.80
N SER A 518 -20.78 3.46 -22.13
CA SER A 518 -21.39 2.14 -22.24
C SER A 518 -22.71 2.06 -21.44
N SER A 519 -23.76 1.55 -22.05
CA SER A 519 -25.00 1.23 -21.33
C SER A 519 -24.92 -0.08 -20.53
N ARG A 520 -23.88 -0.90 -20.74
CA ARG A 520 -23.73 -2.23 -20.14
C ARG A 520 -22.61 -2.32 -19.13
N ARG A 521 -21.65 -1.38 -19.14
CA ARG A 521 -20.49 -1.41 -18.24
C ARG A 521 -20.55 -0.24 -17.28
N HIS A 522 -20.50 -0.55 -16.00
CA HIS A 522 -20.73 0.43 -14.95
C HIS A 522 -19.67 0.32 -13.86
N ARG A 523 -19.49 1.43 -13.15
CA ARG A 523 -18.78 1.47 -11.88
C ARG A 523 -19.80 1.75 -10.78
N MET A 524 -19.84 0.86 -9.79
CA MET A 524 -20.68 0.96 -8.62
C MET A 524 -19.88 1.52 -7.47
N THR A 525 -20.48 2.41 -6.70
CA THR A 525 -19.83 3.03 -5.54
C THR A 525 -20.86 3.21 -4.42
N PHE A 526 -20.40 3.01 -3.20
CA PHE A 526 -21.05 3.55 -2.02
C PHE A 526 -19.99 4.21 -1.14
N VAL A 527 -20.27 5.41 -0.67
CA VAL A 527 -19.45 6.13 0.30
C VAL A 527 -20.34 6.65 1.41
N GLY A 528 -19.92 6.44 2.66
CA GLY A 528 -20.70 6.83 3.82
C GLY A 528 -19.87 6.82 5.09
N TYR A 529 -20.51 7.18 6.20
CA TYR A 529 -19.90 7.24 7.51
C TYR A 529 -20.78 6.55 8.56
N PHE A 530 -20.14 6.11 9.62
CA PHE A 530 -20.79 5.38 10.70
C PHE A 530 -20.04 5.52 12.04
N PRO A 531 -20.74 5.38 13.20
CA PRO A 531 -22.20 5.51 13.34
C PRO A 531 -22.67 6.89 12.88
N GLU A 532 -23.90 7.00 12.37
CA GLU A 532 -24.38 8.26 11.82
C GLU A 532 -24.44 9.38 12.86
N GLU A 533 -24.86 9.05 14.10
CA GLU A 533 -25.08 10.02 15.17
C GLU A 533 -23.76 10.59 15.73
N ASN A 534 -22.69 9.80 15.69
CA ASN A 534 -21.35 10.17 16.14
C ASN A 534 -20.30 9.47 15.26
N PRO A 535 -20.01 10.00 14.08
CA PRO A 535 -19.16 9.34 13.10
C PRO A 535 -17.76 9.05 13.62
N GLN A 536 -17.40 7.77 13.69
CA GLN A 536 -16.07 7.31 14.06
C GLN A 536 -15.26 6.99 12.80
N TYR A 537 -15.93 6.46 11.78
CA TYR A 537 -15.30 6.04 10.54
C TYR A 537 -16.08 6.51 9.32
N THR A 538 -15.35 6.76 8.25
CA THR A 538 -15.86 6.97 6.90
C THR A 538 -15.33 5.86 6.01
N CYS A 539 -16.18 5.27 5.18
CA CYS A 539 -15.83 4.14 4.33
C CYS A 539 -16.33 4.36 2.91
N ILE A 540 -15.50 4.00 1.93
CA ILE A 540 -15.90 3.91 0.53
C ILE A 540 -15.66 2.49 0.04
N CYS A 541 -16.61 1.97 -0.75
CA CYS A 541 -16.46 0.76 -1.55
C CYS A 541 -16.78 1.11 -3.00
N MET A 542 -15.94 0.68 -3.92
CA MET A 542 -16.08 0.89 -5.35
C MET A 542 -15.73 -0.40 -6.09
N ILE A 543 -16.58 -0.83 -7.02
CA ILE A 543 -16.32 -1.96 -7.91
C ILE A 543 -16.57 -1.57 -9.36
N GLU A 544 -15.72 -2.06 -10.27
CA GLU A 544 -15.84 -1.77 -11.70
C GLU A 544 -16.30 -3.00 -12.46
N ASP A 545 -17.25 -2.76 -13.36
CA ASP A 545 -17.74 -3.73 -14.33
C ASP A 545 -18.26 -5.03 -13.68
N PRO A 546 -19.15 -4.94 -12.64
CA PRO A 546 -19.79 -6.12 -12.09
C PRO A 546 -20.76 -6.74 -13.10
N GLN A 547 -21.07 -8.03 -12.94
CA GLN A 547 -22.11 -8.66 -13.75
C GLN A 547 -23.51 -8.09 -13.43
N TYR A 548 -24.36 -8.00 -14.47
CA TYR A 548 -25.77 -7.62 -14.33
C TYR A 548 -26.54 -8.59 -13.40
N PRO A 549 -27.50 -8.13 -12.58
CA PRO A 549 -28.04 -6.76 -12.47
C PRO A 549 -27.15 -5.83 -11.64
N TYR A 550 -27.15 -4.52 -11.99
CA TYR A 550 -26.37 -3.48 -11.31
C TYR A 550 -27.18 -2.83 -10.19
N ASP A 551 -26.65 -2.82 -8.98
CA ASP A 551 -27.25 -2.15 -7.83
C ASP A 551 -26.16 -1.70 -6.85
N ALA A 552 -25.84 -0.40 -6.86
CA ALA A 552 -24.78 0.15 -6.02
C ALA A 552 -25.05 -0.01 -4.51
N GLY A 553 -26.32 0.00 -4.09
CA GLY A 553 -26.71 -0.28 -2.71
C GLY A 553 -26.42 -1.74 -2.34
N GLN A 554 -26.78 -2.69 -3.23
CA GLN A 554 -26.54 -4.12 -3.03
C GLN A 554 -25.06 -4.48 -3.14
N ASP A 555 -24.36 -3.88 -4.11
CA ASP A 555 -22.97 -4.26 -4.40
C ASP A 555 -21.99 -3.60 -3.42
N CYS A 556 -21.98 -2.28 -3.35
CA CYS A 556 -21.05 -1.52 -2.52
C CYS A 556 -21.62 -1.17 -1.14
N GLY A 557 -22.93 -0.82 -1.07
CA GLY A 557 -23.56 -0.47 0.19
C GLY A 557 -23.57 -1.63 1.18
N SER A 558 -23.97 -2.85 0.73
CA SER A 558 -23.94 -4.03 1.60
C SER A 558 -22.52 -4.40 2.06
N THR A 559 -21.50 -4.17 1.22
CA THR A 559 -20.09 -4.37 1.59
C THR A 559 -19.66 -3.40 2.69
N VAL A 560 -20.02 -2.10 2.55
CA VAL A 560 -19.76 -1.09 3.59
C VAL A 560 -20.50 -1.41 4.89
N ARG A 561 -21.72 -1.95 4.83
CA ARG A 561 -22.44 -2.42 6.02
C ARG A 561 -21.67 -3.52 6.75
N VAL A 562 -21.21 -4.54 6.03
CA VAL A 562 -20.40 -5.64 6.62
C VAL A 562 -19.13 -5.10 7.25
N ILE A 563 -18.44 -4.18 6.58
CA ILE A 563 -17.24 -3.51 7.11
C ILE A 563 -17.62 -2.74 8.38
N ALA A 564 -18.67 -1.94 8.37
CA ALA A 564 -19.10 -1.15 9.51
C ALA A 564 -19.44 -2.03 10.73
N GLU A 565 -20.25 -3.06 10.55
CA GLU A 565 -20.65 -3.98 11.62
C GLU A 565 -19.43 -4.66 12.26
N LYS A 566 -18.53 -5.21 11.43
CA LYS A 566 -17.31 -5.88 11.93
C LYS A 566 -16.31 -4.91 12.56
N THR A 567 -16.13 -3.72 11.98
CA THR A 567 -15.26 -2.68 12.52
C THR A 567 -15.74 -2.25 13.91
N MET A 568 -17.04 -1.95 14.05
CA MET A 568 -17.58 -1.51 15.33
C MET A 568 -17.58 -2.62 16.39
N ALA A 569 -17.75 -3.88 15.98
CA ALA A 569 -17.60 -5.03 16.87
C ALA A 569 -16.14 -5.20 17.33
N TYR A 570 -15.19 -5.10 16.41
CA TYR A 570 -13.76 -5.22 16.71
C TYR A 570 -13.25 -4.10 17.63
N THR A 571 -13.64 -2.85 17.36
CA THR A 571 -13.21 -1.69 18.14
C THR A 571 -13.91 -1.57 19.50
N GLY A 572 -14.89 -2.43 19.79
CA GLY A 572 -15.64 -2.43 21.05
C GLY A 572 -16.48 -1.18 21.30
N CYS A 573 -16.80 -0.45 20.23
CA CYS A 573 -17.59 0.79 20.35
C CYS A 573 -19.09 0.55 20.61
N TYR A 574 -19.58 -0.69 20.44
CA TYR A 574 -20.95 -1.09 20.75
C TYR A 574 -21.00 -2.46 21.41
N ILE A 575 -21.70 -2.57 22.54
CA ILE A 575 -22.14 -3.85 23.11
C ILE A 575 -23.66 -3.90 23.06
N TYR A 576 -24.21 -5.07 22.66
CA TYR A 576 -25.61 -5.39 22.84
C TYR A 576 -25.80 -6.05 24.21
N GLU A 577 -26.38 -5.34 25.15
CA GLU A 577 -26.87 -5.91 26.40
C GLU A 577 -28.39 -5.94 26.37
N ASN A 578 -28.97 -7.14 26.49
CA ASN A 578 -30.43 -7.37 26.59
C ASN A 578 -31.26 -6.67 25.50
N GLY A 579 -30.78 -6.68 24.25
CA GLY A 579 -31.49 -6.06 23.13
C GLY A 579 -31.36 -4.53 23.04
N THR A 580 -30.61 -3.90 23.94
CA THR A 580 -30.40 -2.44 23.94
C THR A 580 -28.95 -2.12 23.53
N LYS A 581 -28.83 -1.23 22.56
CA LYS A 581 -27.54 -0.74 22.02
C LYS A 581 -26.88 0.23 23.03
N ARG A 582 -25.71 -0.10 23.55
CA ARG A 582 -24.90 0.80 24.38
C ARG A 582 -23.59 1.15 23.71
N LEU A 583 -23.29 2.43 23.63
CA LEU A 583 -21.99 2.97 23.23
C LEU A 583 -21.00 2.76 24.41
N ILE A 584 -19.92 2.02 24.16
CA ILE A 584 -18.82 2.00 25.13
C ILE A 584 -17.92 3.19 24.83
N LYS A 585 -17.86 4.15 25.73
CA LYS A 585 -16.77 5.13 25.74
C LYS A 585 -15.49 4.38 26.14
N ARG A 586 -14.53 4.28 25.26
CA ARG A 586 -13.13 4.03 25.66
C ARG A 586 -12.61 5.36 26.20
N ASP A 587 -12.24 5.36 27.47
CA ASP A 587 -11.48 6.44 28.10
C ASP A 587 -10.10 6.57 27.48
#